data_96e723c4741208907be73e2125ca94e2
#
_entry.id   96e723c4741208907be73e2125ca94e2
#
_cell.length_a   1.000
_cell.length_b   1.000
_cell.length_c   1.000
_cell.angle_alpha   90.00
_cell.angle_beta   90.00
_cell.angle_gamma   90.00
#
_symmetry.space_group_name_H-M   'P 1'
#
loop_
_entity.id
_entity.type
_entity.pdbx_description
1 polymer ?
#
loop_
_entity_poly.entity_id
_entity_poly.type
_entity_poly.pdbx_seq_one_letter_code
_entity_poly.pdbx_strand_id
1 'polypeptide(L)'
;MEERFKKQVYEVAKLIPHGRVTTYGAIAKALGYPNHSRHVGKAMGGCPADVPAHRVISSGGMLAVSGFQERLEAEGLVIKNCRVKDFKKLFWDPIKELND
;
A
#
# COMPACT_ATOMS: atom_id res chain seq x y z
N MET A 1 -4.43 14.26 11.92
CA MET A 1 -3.07 13.74 11.82
C MET A 1 -2.23 14.72 11.03
N GLU A 2 -1.00 14.86 11.40
CA GLU A 2 -0.11 15.89 10.90
C GLU A 2 0.29 15.72 9.44
N GLU A 3 0.59 16.84 8.79
CA GLU A 3 1.12 16.87 7.43
C GLU A 3 2.41 16.05 7.31
N ARG A 4 3.22 16.05 8.35
CA ARG A 4 4.46 15.29 8.38
C ARG A 4 4.23 13.80 8.26
N PHE A 5 3.22 13.26 8.94
CA PHE A 5 2.87 11.86 8.86
C PHE A 5 2.40 11.49 7.46
N LYS A 6 1.51 12.31 6.88
CA LYS A 6 1.04 12.09 5.51
C LYS A 6 2.20 12.06 4.53
N LYS A 7 3.12 12.99 4.67
CA LYS A 7 4.28 13.09 3.80
C LYS A 7 5.13 11.83 3.87
N GLN A 8 5.35 11.32 5.09
CA GLN A 8 6.09 10.08 5.29
C GLN A 8 5.39 8.88 4.66
N VAL A 9 4.06 8.80 4.81
CA VAL A 9 3.26 7.74 4.20
C VAL A 9 3.44 7.77 2.67
N TYR A 10 3.34 8.93 2.07
CA TYR A 10 3.47 9.08 0.61
C TYR A 10 4.87 8.71 0.13
N GLU A 11 5.90 9.08 0.88
CA GLU A 11 7.27 8.73 0.53
C GLU A 11 7.48 7.23 0.51
N VAL A 12 6.95 6.51 1.50
CA VAL A 12 7.03 5.04 1.53
C VAL A 12 6.25 4.45 0.37
N ALA A 13 5.04 4.94 0.13
CA ALA A 13 4.19 4.42 -0.94
C ALA A 13 4.84 4.56 -2.32
N LYS A 14 5.55 5.65 -2.55
CA LYS A 14 6.25 5.88 -3.82
C LYS A 14 7.38 4.89 -4.06
N LEU A 15 7.87 4.24 -3.03
CA LEU A 15 8.95 3.26 -3.14
C LEU A 15 8.45 1.87 -3.48
N ILE A 16 7.15 1.62 -3.43
CA ILE A 16 6.59 0.31 -3.76
C ILE A 16 6.84 0.01 -5.24
N PRO A 17 7.55 -1.09 -5.56
CA PRO A 17 7.84 -1.41 -6.95
C PRO A 17 6.59 -1.75 -7.77
N HIS A 18 6.67 -1.50 -9.05
CA HIS A 18 5.67 -1.95 -10.02
C HIS A 18 5.49 -3.47 -9.88
N GLY A 19 4.26 -3.92 -9.86
CA GLY A 19 3.96 -5.36 -9.73
C GLY A 19 3.97 -5.88 -8.31
N ARG A 20 4.18 -5.01 -7.32
CA ARG A 20 4.19 -5.39 -5.91
C ARG A 20 3.13 -4.61 -5.14
N VAL A 21 2.73 -5.13 -4.00
CA VAL A 21 1.76 -4.46 -3.13
C VAL A 21 2.22 -4.50 -1.67
N THR A 22 1.74 -3.54 -0.89
CA THR A 22 1.93 -3.55 0.55
C THR A 22 0.61 -3.26 1.24
N THR A 23 0.60 -3.22 2.56
CA THR A 23 -0.62 -2.99 3.32
C THR A 23 -0.52 -1.70 4.12
N TYR A 24 -1.67 -1.18 4.53
CA TYR A 24 -1.72 0.00 5.41
C TYR A 24 -0.95 -0.27 6.69
N GLY A 25 -1.14 -1.48 7.26
CA GLY A 25 -0.46 -1.85 8.49
C GLY A 25 1.05 -1.94 8.34
N ALA A 26 1.53 -2.43 7.19
CA ALA A 26 2.97 -2.54 6.93
C ALA A 26 3.62 -1.17 6.85
N ILE A 27 2.95 -0.20 6.20
CA ILE A 27 3.46 1.17 6.13
C ILE A 27 3.48 1.79 7.52
N ALA A 28 2.39 1.66 8.28
CA ALA A 28 2.31 2.20 9.64
C ALA A 28 3.43 1.64 10.52
N LYS A 29 3.66 0.34 10.44
CA LYS A 29 4.70 -0.34 11.22
C LYS A 29 6.09 0.16 10.83
N ALA A 30 6.33 0.33 9.54
CA ALA A 30 7.62 0.83 9.04
C ALA A 30 7.91 2.24 9.53
N LEU A 31 6.88 3.05 9.73
CA LEU A 31 7.02 4.42 10.23
C LEU A 31 7.10 4.49 11.75
N GLY A 32 7.01 3.35 12.44
CA GLY A 32 7.09 3.31 13.89
C GLY A 32 5.75 3.46 14.61
N TYR A 33 4.64 3.35 13.89
CA TYR A 33 3.30 3.50 14.44
C TYR A 33 2.44 2.29 14.11
N PRO A 34 2.74 1.10 14.69
CA PRO A 34 2.06 -0.14 14.29
C PRO A 34 0.54 -0.15 14.46
N ASN A 35 0.01 0.73 15.30
CA ASN A 35 -1.43 0.81 15.53
C ASN A 35 -2.12 1.89 14.70
N HIS A 36 -1.44 2.43 13.69
CA HIS A 36 -1.95 3.55 12.91
C HIS A 36 -2.33 3.20 11.47
N SER A 37 -2.71 1.94 11.22
CA SER A 37 -3.10 1.52 9.88
C SER A 37 -4.29 2.33 9.34
N ARG A 38 -5.25 2.68 10.19
CA ARG A 38 -6.38 3.52 9.79
C ARG A 38 -5.94 4.91 9.34
N HIS A 39 -4.95 5.46 10.02
CA HIS A 39 -4.41 6.78 9.67
C HIS A 39 -3.70 6.73 8.32
N VAL A 40 -3.01 5.63 8.04
CA VAL A 40 -2.39 5.44 6.73
C VAL A 40 -3.46 5.36 5.65
N GLY A 41 -4.52 4.58 5.89
CA GLY A 41 -5.64 4.47 4.95
C GLY A 41 -6.27 5.83 4.67
N LYS A 42 -6.44 6.64 5.71
CA LYS A 42 -7.02 7.97 5.57
C LYS A 42 -6.12 8.88 4.75
N ALA A 43 -4.81 8.84 5.01
CA ALA A 43 -3.84 9.61 4.23
C ALA A 43 -3.85 9.19 2.76
N MET A 44 -3.90 7.89 2.49
CA MET A 44 -3.93 7.38 1.12
C MET A 44 -5.20 7.75 0.37
N GLY A 45 -6.31 7.97 1.09
CA GLY A 45 -7.57 8.36 0.48
C GLY A 45 -7.53 9.72 -0.19
N GLY A 46 -6.62 10.60 0.21
CA GLY A 46 -6.49 11.93 -0.37
C GLY A 46 -5.12 12.18 -0.99
N CYS A 47 -4.41 11.14 -1.37
CA CYS A 47 -3.05 11.27 -1.86
C CYS A 47 -2.97 11.92 -3.25
N PRO A 48 -1.84 12.58 -3.56
CA PRO A 48 -1.60 13.11 -4.90
C PRO A 48 -1.56 12.01 -5.96
N ALA A 49 -1.77 12.39 -7.21
CA ALA A 49 -1.84 11.44 -8.32
C ALA A 49 -0.54 10.66 -8.56
N ASP A 50 0.60 11.20 -8.15
CA ASP A 50 1.89 10.55 -8.33
C ASP A 50 2.18 9.48 -7.26
N VAL A 51 1.31 9.35 -6.25
CA VAL A 51 1.44 8.31 -5.23
C VAL A 51 0.67 7.07 -5.68
N PRO A 52 1.31 5.87 -5.72
CA PRO A 52 0.64 4.67 -6.24
C PRO A 52 -0.32 4.06 -5.21
N ALA A 53 -1.46 4.72 -4.98
CA ALA A 53 -2.45 4.29 -4.01
C ALA A 53 -2.97 2.86 -4.26
N HIS A 54 -2.99 2.45 -5.53
CA HIS A 54 -3.48 1.11 -5.91
C HIS A 54 -2.57 -0.02 -5.39
N ARG A 55 -1.33 0.29 -5.04
CA ARG A 55 -0.37 -0.70 -4.51
C ARG A 55 -0.44 -0.85 -3.00
N VAL A 56 -1.33 -0.11 -2.33
CA VAL A 56 -1.53 -0.22 -0.88
C VAL A 56 -2.91 -0.81 -0.64
N ILE A 57 -2.96 -1.99 -0.04
CA ILE A 57 -4.20 -2.74 0.14
C ILE A 57 -4.39 -3.11 1.61
N SER A 58 -5.52 -3.73 1.93
CA SER A 58 -5.77 -4.14 3.31
C SER A 58 -4.94 -5.35 3.69
N SER A 59 -4.80 -5.61 4.98
CA SER A 59 -3.99 -6.72 5.50
C SER A 59 -4.43 -8.10 5.02
N GLY A 60 -5.68 -8.23 4.60
CA GLY A 60 -6.18 -9.50 4.06
C GLY A 60 -5.96 -9.68 2.56
N GLY A 61 -5.26 -8.75 1.93
CA GLY A 61 -5.04 -8.80 0.49
C GLY A 61 -6.18 -8.22 -0.33
N MET A 62 -7.16 -7.60 0.32
CA MET A 62 -8.30 -7.01 -0.39
C MET A 62 -7.98 -5.61 -0.88
N LEU A 63 -8.48 -5.30 -2.07
CA LEU A 63 -8.35 -3.96 -2.63
C LEU A 63 -9.15 -2.96 -1.78
N ALA A 64 -8.57 -1.80 -1.55
CA ALA A 64 -9.24 -0.72 -0.82
C ALA A 64 -10.36 -0.10 -1.67
N VAL A 65 -10.15 -0.02 -2.97
CA VAL A 65 -11.09 0.56 -3.93
C VAL A 65 -11.19 -0.37 -5.12
N SER A 66 -12.41 -0.73 -5.52
CA SER A 66 -12.62 -1.65 -6.64
C SER A 66 -12.02 -1.13 -7.95
N GLY A 67 -11.99 0.19 -8.12
CA GLY A 67 -11.41 0.80 -9.32
C GLY A 67 -9.91 0.59 -9.48
N PHE A 68 -9.22 0.12 -8.45
CA PHE A 68 -7.80 -0.16 -8.53
C PHE A 68 -7.47 -1.51 -9.20
N GLN A 69 -8.49 -2.34 -9.40
CA GLN A 69 -8.28 -3.65 -10.03
C GLN A 69 -7.62 -3.54 -11.39
N GLU A 70 -8.13 -2.67 -12.23
CA GLU A 70 -7.58 -2.49 -13.58
C GLU A 70 -6.12 -2.06 -13.55
N ARG A 71 -5.77 -1.16 -12.63
CA ARG A 71 -4.40 -0.68 -12.48
C ARG A 71 -3.45 -1.80 -12.07
N LEU A 72 -3.88 -2.62 -11.13
CA LEU A 72 -3.07 -3.75 -10.66
C LEU A 72 -2.95 -4.82 -11.72
N GLU A 73 -4.03 -5.09 -12.45
CA GLU A 73 -3.99 -6.05 -13.55
C GLU A 73 -3.05 -5.59 -14.65
N ALA A 74 -3.01 -4.30 -14.91
CA ALA A 74 -2.06 -3.73 -15.88
C ALA A 74 -0.60 -3.93 -15.46
N GLU A 75 -0.36 -4.12 -14.16
CA GLU A 75 0.98 -4.41 -13.63
C GLU A 75 1.27 -5.92 -13.56
N GLY A 76 0.35 -6.74 -14.05
CA GLY A 76 0.54 -8.18 -14.10
C GLY A 76 -0.03 -8.97 -12.93
N LEU A 77 -0.74 -8.29 -12.00
CA LEU A 77 -1.35 -8.98 -10.88
C LEU A 77 -2.67 -9.62 -11.29
N VAL A 78 -3.01 -10.72 -10.63
CA VAL A 78 -4.30 -11.38 -10.82
C VAL A 78 -5.18 -11.06 -9.63
N ILE A 79 -6.36 -10.52 -9.91
CA ILE A 79 -7.32 -10.13 -8.87
C ILE A 79 -8.52 -11.06 -8.95
N LYS A 80 -8.89 -11.64 -7.83
CA LYS A 80 -10.05 -12.54 -7.73
C LYS A 80 -10.87 -12.16 -6.51
N ASN A 81 -12.16 -11.87 -6.71
CA ASN A 81 -13.06 -11.48 -5.62
C ASN A 81 -12.50 -10.32 -4.79
N CYS A 82 -11.98 -9.29 -5.48
CA CYS A 82 -11.38 -8.11 -4.88
C CYS A 82 -10.13 -8.39 -4.03
N ARG A 83 -9.50 -9.55 -4.23
CA ARG A 83 -8.29 -9.93 -3.52
C ARG A 83 -7.15 -10.19 -4.49
N VAL A 84 -5.94 -9.84 -4.07
CA VAL A 84 -4.74 -10.11 -4.86
C VAL A 84 -4.36 -11.58 -4.72
N LYS A 85 -4.28 -12.29 -5.85
CA LYS A 85 -3.80 -13.67 -5.88
C LYS A 85 -2.30 -13.67 -5.62
N ASP A 86 -1.82 -14.67 -4.89
CA ASP A 86 -0.40 -14.79 -4.52
C ASP A 86 0.09 -13.58 -3.70
N PHE A 87 -0.79 -13.06 -2.85
CA PHE A 87 -0.49 -11.89 -2.03
C PHE A 87 0.84 -12.01 -1.28
N LYS A 88 1.10 -13.14 -0.64
CA LYS A 88 2.33 -13.33 0.14
C LYS A 88 3.58 -13.20 -0.71
N LYS A 89 3.53 -13.69 -1.94
CA LYS A 89 4.64 -13.62 -2.88
C LYS A 89 4.86 -12.19 -3.37
N LEU A 90 3.78 -11.44 -3.55
CA LEU A 90 3.84 -10.09 -4.09
C LEU A 90 3.96 -9.01 -3.01
N PHE A 91 3.86 -9.40 -1.75
CA PHE A 91 3.94 -8.46 -0.64
C PHE A 91 5.33 -7.85 -0.56
N TRP A 92 5.35 -6.51 -0.58
CA TRP A 92 6.56 -5.73 -0.40
C TRP A 92 6.58 -5.22 1.03
N ASP A 93 7.57 -5.68 1.80
CA ASP A 93 7.68 -5.32 3.21
C ASP A 93 8.62 -4.12 3.35
N PRO A 94 8.08 -2.92 3.63
CA PRO A 94 8.92 -1.73 3.73
C PRO A 94 9.98 -1.82 4.82
N ILE A 95 9.73 -2.56 5.89
CA ILE A 95 10.73 -2.71 6.94
C ILE A 95 11.95 -3.46 6.41
N LYS A 96 11.72 -4.56 5.71
CA LYS A 96 12.82 -5.36 5.14
C LYS A 96 13.52 -4.64 4.00
N GLU A 97 12.74 -4.03 3.13
CA GLU A 97 13.28 -3.45 1.90
C GLU A 97 14.01 -2.13 2.13
N LEU A 98 13.63 -1.38 3.15
CA LEU A 98 14.21 -0.06 3.42
C LEU A 98 15.30 -0.07 4.49
N ASN A 99 15.50 -1.18 5.16
CA ASN A 99 16.49 -1.29 6.25
C ASN A 99 17.72 -2.12 5.89
N ASP A 100 18.05 -2.21 4.65
CA ASP A 100 19.26 -2.89 4.22
C ASP A 100 20.50 -2.08 4.50
#